data_6de6f44207a72ffc820f775cf5eff1db
#
_entry.id   6de6f44207a72ffc820f775cf5eff1db
#
_cell.length_a   1.000
_cell.length_b   1.000
_cell.length_c   1.000
_cell.angle_alpha   90.00
_cell.angle_beta   90.00
_cell.angle_gamma   90.00
#
_symmetry.space_group_name_H-M   'P 1'
#
loop_
_entity.id
_entity.type
_entity.pdbx_description
1 polymer ?
#
loop_
_entity_poly.entity_id
_entity_poly.type
_entity_poly.pdbx_seq_one_letter_code
_entity_poly.pdbx_strand_id
1 'polypeptide(L)'
;MVKTRCQTQKKLPDSIDLKNYLVIEEQQAAEVVYGSLQKQVSYINIEANGNTAIIVGAGVDLEKEAVSINDLERVANLRLKEAKGTSQIKTLFDALAGAKSYKIEMTTDVTDDKSWAEALLTTSSRGNVLVGLTSGQRIWVRVAGVGKKGLGPYSDVATRIVP
;
A
#
# COMPACT_ATOMS: atom_id res chain seq x y z
N MET A 1 31.75 -63.58 -10.10
CA MET A 1 32.33 -62.25 -10.43
C MET A 1 31.44 -61.19 -9.81
N VAL A 2 31.76 -60.74 -8.60
CA VAL A 2 30.99 -59.73 -7.86
C VAL A 2 31.57 -58.37 -8.15
N LYS A 3 30.82 -57.48 -8.82
CA LYS A 3 31.23 -56.10 -9.07
C LYS A 3 30.93 -55.28 -7.81
N THR A 4 31.98 -54.94 -7.09
CA THR A 4 31.99 -53.98 -5.98
C THR A 4 31.61 -52.58 -6.49
N ARG A 5 30.47 -52.05 -6.03
CA ARG A 5 30.02 -50.69 -6.32
C ARG A 5 30.87 -49.77 -5.47
N CYS A 6 31.76 -49.01 -6.11
CA CYS A 6 32.49 -47.91 -5.48
C CYS A 6 31.50 -46.85 -5.02
N GLN A 7 31.33 -46.69 -3.72
CA GLN A 7 30.58 -45.55 -3.15
C GLN A 7 31.50 -44.31 -3.25
N THR A 8 31.10 -43.38 -4.07
CA THR A 8 31.70 -42.07 -4.15
C THR A 8 31.44 -41.35 -2.84
N GLN A 9 32.42 -41.29 -1.95
CA GLN A 9 32.37 -40.44 -0.74
C GLN A 9 32.26 -38.99 -1.18
N LYS A 10 31.11 -38.39 -0.90
CA LYS A 10 30.85 -36.97 -1.10
C LYS A 10 31.74 -36.21 -0.12
N LYS A 11 32.79 -35.54 -0.63
CA LYS A 11 33.74 -34.71 0.14
C LYS A 11 32.95 -33.64 0.89
N LEU A 12 33.10 -33.59 2.21
CA LEU A 12 32.46 -32.58 3.07
C LEU A 12 33.00 -31.20 2.68
N PRO A 13 32.14 -30.19 2.45
CA PRO A 13 32.59 -28.84 2.08
C PRO A 13 33.19 -28.10 3.26
N ASP A 14 34.06 -27.12 2.97
CA ASP A 14 34.67 -26.24 3.98
C ASP A 14 33.63 -25.44 4.77
N SER A 15 33.98 -24.94 5.95
CA SER A 15 33.05 -24.42 6.96
C SER A 15 32.08 -23.29 6.48
N ILE A 16 32.44 -22.56 5.42
CA ILE A 16 31.60 -21.52 4.80
C ILE A 16 30.55 -22.18 3.87
N ASP A 17 30.97 -23.21 3.13
CA ASP A 17 30.07 -23.97 2.27
C ASP A 17 29.06 -24.79 3.08
N LEU A 18 29.40 -25.21 4.29
CA LEU A 18 28.50 -25.96 5.17
C LEU A 18 27.31 -25.12 5.62
N LYS A 19 27.53 -23.85 5.95
CA LYS A 19 26.44 -22.93 6.31
C LYS A 19 25.48 -22.68 5.14
N ASN A 20 26.04 -22.43 3.96
CA ASN A 20 25.27 -22.24 2.74
C ASN A 20 24.49 -23.51 2.35
N TYR A 21 25.11 -24.67 2.54
CA TYR A 21 24.47 -25.96 2.30
C TYR A 21 23.29 -26.19 3.24
N LEU A 22 23.43 -25.92 4.53
CA LEU A 22 22.37 -26.04 5.53
C LEU A 22 21.20 -25.09 5.24
N VAL A 23 21.48 -23.85 4.84
CA VAL A 23 20.43 -22.87 4.46
C VAL A 23 19.64 -23.35 3.25
N ILE A 24 20.33 -23.92 2.25
CA ILE A 24 19.66 -24.45 1.05
C ILE A 24 18.80 -25.68 1.42
N GLU A 25 19.27 -26.55 2.30
CA GLU A 25 18.54 -27.73 2.74
C GLU A 25 17.28 -27.34 3.55
N GLU A 26 17.39 -26.33 4.43
CA GLU A 26 16.23 -25.77 5.17
C GLU A 26 15.21 -25.14 4.22
N GLN A 27 15.66 -24.38 3.21
CA GLN A 27 14.78 -23.78 2.22
C GLN A 27 14.08 -24.83 1.38
N GLN A 28 14.77 -25.89 0.94
CA GLN A 28 14.17 -26.98 0.18
C GLN A 28 13.16 -27.75 1.01
N ALA A 29 13.46 -28.02 2.28
CA ALA A 29 12.52 -28.67 3.19
C ALA A 29 11.27 -27.80 3.42
N ALA A 30 11.45 -26.50 3.59
CA ALA A 30 10.34 -25.54 3.73
C ALA A 30 9.45 -25.53 2.48
N GLU A 31 10.02 -25.50 1.27
CA GLU A 31 9.26 -25.52 0.02
C GLU A 31 8.41 -26.80 -0.13
N VAL A 32 8.95 -27.96 0.24
CA VAL A 32 8.22 -29.23 0.22
C VAL A 32 7.03 -29.19 1.18
N VAL A 33 7.24 -28.67 2.40
CA VAL A 33 6.18 -28.53 3.41
C VAL A 33 5.11 -27.54 2.92
N TYR A 34 5.51 -26.38 2.42
CA TYR A 34 4.60 -25.37 1.86
C TYR A 34 3.77 -25.94 0.70
N GLY A 35 4.41 -26.65 -0.22
CA GLY A 35 3.72 -27.26 -1.35
C GLY A 35 2.69 -28.33 -0.93
N SER A 36 2.99 -29.08 0.12
CA SER A 36 2.04 -30.08 0.66
C SER A 36 0.86 -29.39 1.37
N LEU A 37 1.11 -28.33 2.15
CA LEU A 37 0.07 -27.55 2.81
C LEU A 37 -0.86 -26.86 1.82
N GLN A 38 -0.32 -26.28 0.76
CA GLN A 38 -1.14 -25.65 -0.29
C GLN A 38 -2.07 -26.67 -0.97
N LYS A 39 -1.60 -27.88 -1.21
CA LYS A 39 -2.44 -28.96 -1.76
C LYS A 39 -3.57 -29.35 -0.81
N GLN A 40 -3.28 -29.43 0.49
CA GLN A 40 -4.29 -29.73 1.50
C GLN A 40 -5.34 -28.63 1.60
N VAL A 41 -4.92 -27.35 1.64
CA VAL A 41 -5.83 -26.22 1.65
C VAL A 41 -6.70 -26.18 0.39
N SER A 42 -6.13 -26.47 -0.78
CA SER A 42 -6.89 -26.55 -2.03
C SER A 42 -7.93 -27.66 -2.00
N TYR A 43 -7.59 -28.84 -1.46
CA TYR A 43 -8.50 -29.94 -1.30
C TYR A 43 -9.66 -29.58 -0.34
N ILE A 44 -9.35 -28.99 0.81
CA ILE A 44 -10.35 -28.50 1.77
C ILE A 44 -11.31 -27.50 1.12
N ASN A 45 -10.80 -26.55 0.34
CA ASN A 45 -11.64 -25.58 -0.36
C ASN A 45 -12.58 -26.23 -1.39
N ILE A 46 -12.12 -27.24 -2.10
CA ILE A 46 -12.95 -27.99 -3.07
C ILE A 46 -14.06 -28.72 -2.33
N GLU A 47 -13.71 -29.48 -1.28
CA GLU A 47 -14.69 -30.27 -0.50
C GLU A 47 -15.69 -29.38 0.26
N ALA A 48 -15.21 -28.23 0.76
CA ALA A 48 -16.06 -27.26 1.46
C ALA A 48 -17.07 -26.58 0.54
N ASN A 49 -16.79 -26.51 -0.77
CA ASN A 49 -17.68 -25.87 -1.76
C ASN A 49 -18.27 -24.53 -1.30
N GLY A 50 -17.42 -23.68 -0.67
CA GLY A 50 -17.82 -22.38 -0.13
C GLY A 50 -18.43 -22.41 1.29
N ASN A 51 -18.54 -23.57 1.92
CA ASN A 51 -19.01 -23.66 3.30
C ASN A 51 -17.90 -23.29 4.29
N THR A 52 -17.97 -22.08 4.81
CA THR A 52 -16.98 -21.51 5.74
C THR A 52 -16.83 -22.31 7.05
N ALA A 53 -17.90 -22.97 7.52
CA ALA A 53 -17.86 -23.77 8.74
C ALA A 53 -16.96 -25.00 8.59
N ILE A 54 -16.91 -25.62 7.41
CA ILE A 54 -16.04 -26.76 7.11
C ILE A 54 -14.57 -26.29 7.04
N ILE A 55 -14.31 -25.15 6.42
CA ILE A 55 -12.95 -24.58 6.28
C ILE A 55 -12.36 -24.26 7.66
N VAL A 56 -13.13 -23.57 8.51
CA VAL A 56 -12.71 -23.22 9.88
C VAL A 56 -12.57 -24.48 10.74
N GLY A 57 -13.46 -25.47 10.60
CA GLY A 57 -13.40 -26.73 11.30
C GLY A 57 -12.17 -27.59 10.94
N ALA A 58 -11.59 -27.38 9.76
CA ALA A 58 -10.33 -27.99 9.33
C ALA A 58 -9.09 -27.26 9.86
N GLY A 59 -9.25 -26.19 10.67
CA GLY A 59 -8.14 -25.41 11.22
C GLY A 59 -7.48 -24.46 10.22
N VAL A 60 -8.14 -24.15 9.12
CA VAL A 60 -7.68 -23.17 8.14
C VAL A 60 -8.32 -21.82 8.45
N ASP A 61 -7.48 -20.81 8.69
CA ASP A 61 -7.96 -19.45 8.86
C ASP A 61 -8.50 -18.91 7.53
N LEU A 62 -9.71 -18.38 7.56
CA LEU A 62 -10.27 -17.69 6.41
C LEU A 62 -9.47 -16.40 6.18
N GLU A 63 -8.98 -16.23 4.96
CA GLU A 63 -8.45 -14.95 4.54
C GLU A 63 -9.54 -13.90 4.76
N LYS A 64 -9.22 -12.85 5.53
CA LYS A 64 -10.17 -11.75 5.73
C LYS A 64 -10.54 -11.23 4.35
N GLU A 65 -11.83 -11.33 4.00
CA GLU A 65 -12.33 -10.67 2.80
C GLU A 65 -11.79 -9.25 2.78
N ALA A 66 -11.11 -8.91 1.70
CA ALA A 66 -10.65 -7.55 1.50
C ALA A 66 -11.90 -6.67 1.54
N VAL A 67 -12.12 -5.99 2.65
CA VAL A 67 -13.22 -5.04 2.79
C VAL A 67 -13.01 -4.02 1.67
N SER A 68 -13.81 -4.14 0.62
CA SER A 68 -13.81 -3.15 -0.44
C SER A 68 -14.36 -1.87 0.16
N ILE A 69 -13.47 -0.97 0.59
CA ILE A 69 -13.85 0.38 1.00
C ILE A 69 -14.35 1.07 -0.26
N ASN A 70 -15.67 0.92 -0.49
CA ASN A 70 -16.31 1.42 -1.70
C ASN A 70 -16.59 2.92 -1.62
N ASP A 71 -16.73 3.46 -0.40
CA ASP A 71 -16.98 4.87 -0.16
C ASP A 71 -15.81 5.46 0.63
N LEU A 72 -15.14 6.43 0.03
CA LEU A 72 -14.04 7.13 0.68
C LEU A 72 -14.60 8.09 1.73
N GLU A 73 -13.97 8.11 2.89
CA GLU A 73 -14.20 9.13 3.89
C GLU A 73 -13.57 10.47 3.47
N ARG A 74 -13.88 11.52 4.22
CA ARG A 74 -13.25 12.83 4.05
C ARG A 74 -11.79 12.79 4.49
N VAL A 75 -10.92 13.41 3.71
CA VAL A 75 -9.50 13.59 4.10
C VAL A 75 -9.43 14.49 5.33
N ALA A 76 -8.73 14.03 6.37
CA ALA A 76 -8.59 14.73 7.64
C ALA A 76 -7.22 15.43 7.76
N ASN A 77 -7.15 16.39 8.70
CA ASN A 77 -5.92 17.05 9.13
C ASN A 77 -5.13 17.72 8.00
N LEU A 78 -5.81 18.37 7.04
CA LEU A 78 -5.16 19.17 6.01
C LEU A 78 -4.41 20.35 6.64
N ARG A 79 -3.13 20.43 6.39
CA ARG A 79 -2.22 21.48 6.90
C ARG A 79 -1.38 22.06 5.77
N LEU A 80 -1.24 23.36 5.76
CA LEU A 80 -0.40 24.09 4.83
C LEU A 80 0.85 24.61 5.57
N LYS A 81 2.04 24.25 5.07
CA LYS A 81 3.33 24.70 5.61
C LYS A 81 4.13 25.40 4.52
N GLU A 82 5.07 26.23 4.93
CA GLU A 82 6.05 26.79 4.02
C GLU A 82 6.91 25.67 3.42
N ALA A 83 7.19 25.78 2.15
CA ALA A 83 8.19 24.95 1.49
C ALA A 83 9.56 25.66 1.53
N LYS A 84 10.62 24.96 1.10
CA LYS A 84 11.97 25.54 1.10
C LYS A 84 12.17 26.64 0.06
N GLY A 85 11.32 26.73 -0.94
CA GLY A 85 11.39 27.74 -2.02
C GLY A 85 10.42 28.89 -1.77
N THR A 86 10.77 30.07 -2.29
CA THR A 86 9.89 31.24 -2.36
C THR A 86 8.65 30.93 -3.19
N SER A 87 7.51 31.47 -2.80
CA SER A 87 6.23 31.27 -3.52
C SER A 87 5.80 29.82 -3.63
N GLN A 88 6.13 29.01 -2.62
CA GLN A 88 5.79 27.60 -2.55
C GLN A 88 5.13 27.25 -1.22
N ILE A 89 4.09 26.40 -1.30
CA ILE A 89 3.39 25.90 -0.11
C ILE A 89 3.39 24.38 -0.14
N LYS A 90 3.77 23.77 0.98
CA LYS A 90 3.71 22.34 1.19
C LYS A 90 2.38 21.95 1.82
N THR A 91 1.70 20.97 1.21
CA THR A 91 0.48 20.40 1.74
C THR A 91 0.76 19.07 2.43
N LEU A 92 0.13 18.85 3.58
CA LEU A 92 0.19 17.62 4.36
C LEU A 92 -1.21 17.30 4.86
N PHE A 93 -1.58 16.03 4.81
CA PHE A 93 -2.86 15.54 5.29
C PHE A 93 -2.73 14.07 5.69
N ASP A 94 -3.74 13.52 6.32
CA ASP A 94 -3.73 12.13 6.70
C ASP A 94 -4.07 11.23 5.51
N ALA A 95 -3.37 10.10 5.42
CA ALA A 95 -3.64 9.11 4.39
C ALA A 95 -4.99 8.46 4.62
N LEU A 96 -5.76 8.31 3.54
CA LEU A 96 -7.10 7.75 3.58
C LEU A 96 -7.09 6.30 3.10
N ALA A 97 -7.66 5.40 3.89
CA ALA A 97 -7.80 4.01 3.51
C ALA A 97 -8.69 3.87 2.25
N GLY A 98 -8.24 3.09 1.28
CA GLY A 98 -8.95 2.90 0.01
C GLY A 98 -8.69 3.96 -1.07
N ALA A 99 -8.04 5.08 -0.74
CA ALA A 99 -7.63 6.06 -1.73
C ALA A 99 -6.41 5.55 -2.52
N LYS A 100 -6.48 5.67 -3.84
CA LYS A 100 -5.38 5.38 -4.77
C LYS A 100 -4.55 6.60 -5.10
N SER A 101 -5.19 7.77 -5.12
CA SER A 101 -4.58 9.07 -5.34
C SER A 101 -5.38 10.16 -4.64
N TYR A 102 -4.86 11.37 -4.63
CA TYR A 102 -5.48 12.53 -4.02
C TYR A 102 -5.49 13.67 -5.02
N LYS A 103 -6.64 14.32 -5.15
CA LYS A 103 -6.81 15.53 -5.94
C LYS A 103 -6.75 16.72 -5.01
N ILE A 104 -5.78 17.60 -5.24
CA ILE A 104 -5.59 18.85 -4.49
C ILE A 104 -6.11 19.98 -5.37
N GLU A 105 -7.07 20.74 -4.85
CA GLU A 105 -7.62 21.91 -5.52
C GLU A 105 -7.27 23.16 -4.70
N MET A 106 -7.10 24.25 -5.43
CA MET A 106 -6.75 25.54 -4.87
C MET A 106 -7.62 26.63 -5.49
N THR A 107 -7.91 27.63 -4.67
CA THR A 107 -8.54 28.88 -5.14
C THR A 107 -7.94 30.10 -4.47
N THR A 108 -8.14 31.24 -5.05
CA THR A 108 -7.87 32.57 -4.47
C THR A 108 -9.15 33.29 -4.03
N ASP A 109 -10.31 32.73 -4.40
CA ASP A 109 -11.62 33.21 -3.98
C ASP A 109 -12.50 32.03 -3.53
N VAL A 110 -12.64 31.88 -2.21
CA VAL A 110 -13.42 30.80 -1.59
C VAL A 110 -14.93 30.97 -1.76
N THR A 111 -15.39 32.15 -2.14
CA THR A 111 -16.83 32.46 -2.26
C THR A 111 -17.42 32.00 -3.60
N ASP A 112 -16.57 31.82 -4.60
CA ASP A 112 -16.96 31.29 -5.90
C ASP A 112 -16.62 29.80 -6.04
N ASP A 113 -17.64 28.93 -6.03
CA ASP A 113 -17.47 27.49 -6.19
C ASP A 113 -16.82 27.08 -7.51
N LYS A 114 -16.89 27.92 -8.55
CA LYS A 114 -16.29 27.67 -9.84
C LYS A 114 -14.82 28.07 -9.92
N SER A 115 -14.34 28.82 -8.94
CA SER A 115 -12.95 29.28 -8.86
C SER A 115 -11.94 28.19 -8.48
N TRP A 116 -12.42 27.04 -8.03
CA TRP A 116 -11.56 25.94 -7.61
C TRP A 116 -10.91 25.28 -8.82
N ALA A 117 -9.57 25.36 -8.88
CA ALA A 117 -8.78 24.75 -9.91
C ALA A 117 -7.94 23.58 -9.36
N GLU A 118 -7.77 22.55 -10.16
CA GLU A 118 -6.86 21.46 -9.84
C GLU A 118 -5.42 21.99 -9.80
N ALA A 119 -4.79 21.90 -8.62
CA ALA A 119 -3.40 22.32 -8.42
C ALA A 119 -2.43 21.16 -8.53
N LEU A 120 -2.83 19.97 -8.08
CA LEU A 120 -1.96 18.77 -8.09
C LEU A 120 -2.78 17.50 -7.94
N LEU A 121 -2.43 16.48 -8.73
CA LEU A 121 -2.84 15.09 -8.52
C LEU A 121 -1.64 14.30 -7.98
N THR A 122 -1.80 13.60 -6.86
CA THR A 122 -0.70 12.91 -6.17
C THR A 122 -1.16 11.59 -5.56
N THR A 123 -0.23 10.66 -5.36
CA THR A 123 -0.46 9.42 -4.59
C THR A 123 0.02 9.52 -3.15
N SER A 124 0.71 10.62 -2.79
CA SER A 124 1.29 10.81 -1.47
C SER A 124 0.44 11.77 -0.63
N SER A 125 0.29 11.45 0.67
CA SER A 125 -0.33 12.35 1.66
C SER A 125 0.66 13.34 2.28
N ARG A 126 1.95 13.21 1.98
CA ARG A 126 3.02 14.04 2.57
C ARG A 126 3.99 14.52 1.49
N GLY A 127 4.46 15.75 1.66
CA GLY A 127 5.52 16.27 0.81
C GLY A 127 5.04 16.88 -0.51
N ASN A 128 3.75 17.07 -0.70
CA ASN A 128 3.21 17.73 -1.87
C ASN A 128 3.51 19.22 -1.82
N VAL A 129 4.08 19.77 -2.88
CA VAL A 129 4.47 21.18 -2.96
C VAL A 129 3.67 21.83 -4.09
N LEU A 130 2.93 22.85 -3.74
CA LEU A 130 2.28 23.76 -4.70
C LEU A 130 3.28 24.82 -5.11
N VAL A 131 3.50 24.98 -6.40
CA VAL A 131 4.48 25.88 -6.98
C VAL A 131 3.80 26.93 -7.88
N GLY A 132 4.54 27.97 -8.25
CA GLY A 132 4.00 29.00 -9.15
C GLY A 132 2.97 29.92 -8.49
N LEU A 133 3.01 30.04 -7.17
CA LEU A 133 2.10 30.90 -6.41
C LEU A 133 2.60 32.35 -6.39
N THR A 134 1.69 33.28 -6.19
CA THR A 134 2.05 34.71 -6.03
C THR A 134 2.33 35.01 -4.57
N SER A 135 3.54 35.50 -4.25
CA SER A 135 3.91 35.90 -2.90
C SER A 135 2.97 37.00 -2.35
N GLY A 136 2.60 36.89 -1.07
CA GLY A 136 1.64 37.79 -0.43
C GLY A 136 0.16 37.44 -0.70
N GLN A 137 -0.14 36.58 -1.65
CA GLN A 137 -1.52 36.20 -1.98
C GLN A 137 -2.05 35.18 -0.98
N ARG A 138 -3.29 35.33 -0.56
CA ARG A 138 -4.00 34.34 0.25
C ARG A 138 -4.58 33.27 -0.68
N ILE A 139 -4.31 32.02 -0.34
CA ILE A 139 -4.88 30.87 -1.04
C ILE A 139 -5.70 29.99 -0.09
N TRP A 140 -6.65 29.30 -0.66
CA TRP A 140 -7.44 28.26 0.00
C TRP A 140 -7.22 26.95 -0.74
N VAL A 141 -7.08 25.89 0.02
CA VAL A 141 -6.77 24.55 -0.50
C VAL A 141 -7.74 23.55 0.09
N ARG A 142 -8.20 22.62 -0.74
CA ARG A 142 -8.97 21.43 -0.32
C ARG A 142 -8.43 20.19 -1.01
N VAL A 143 -8.65 19.03 -0.40
CA VAL A 143 -8.15 17.75 -0.89
C VAL A 143 -9.26 16.72 -0.90
N ALA A 144 -9.36 15.93 -1.95
CA ALA A 144 -10.25 14.79 -2.02
C ALA A 144 -9.46 13.53 -2.37
N GLY A 145 -9.82 12.40 -1.76
CA GLY A 145 -9.29 11.09 -2.14
C GLY A 145 -9.96 10.59 -3.42
N VAL A 146 -9.20 9.91 -4.26
CA VAL A 146 -9.69 9.23 -5.46
C VAL A 146 -9.56 7.73 -5.27
N GLY A 147 -10.66 7.02 -5.28
CA GLY A 147 -10.72 5.57 -5.10
C GLY A 147 -11.19 4.81 -6.33
N LYS A 148 -11.59 3.57 -6.15
CA LYS A 148 -12.12 2.73 -7.23
C LYS A 148 -13.42 3.28 -7.84
N LYS A 149 -14.27 3.92 -7.04
CA LYS A 149 -15.55 4.51 -7.47
C LYS A 149 -15.42 5.96 -7.97
N GLY A 150 -14.21 6.53 -7.94
CA GLY A 150 -13.95 7.90 -8.35
C GLY A 150 -13.58 8.83 -7.21
N LEU A 151 -13.96 10.10 -7.35
CA LEU A 151 -13.65 11.17 -6.39
C LEU A 151 -14.52 11.05 -5.14
N GLY A 152 -13.88 11.05 -3.97
CA GLY A 152 -14.54 11.11 -2.68
C GLY A 152 -14.87 12.55 -2.24
N PRO A 153 -15.38 12.72 -1.01
CA PRO A 153 -15.69 14.04 -0.47
C PRO A 153 -14.42 14.86 -0.23
N TYR A 154 -14.53 16.19 -0.41
CA TYR A 154 -13.44 17.12 -0.11
C TYR A 154 -13.23 17.28 1.39
N SER A 155 -11.99 17.54 1.77
CA SER A 155 -11.57 17.92 3.13
C SER A 155 -12.17 19.27 3.53
N ASP A 156 -12.00 19.61 4.80
CA ASP A 156 -12.14 20.99 5.22
C ASP A 156 -11.11 21.87 4.51
N VAL A 157 -11.48 23.14 4.30
CA VAL A 157 -10.64 24.09 3.58
C VAL A 157 -9.54 24.62 4.50
N ALA A 158 -8.30 24.52 4.06
CA ALA A 158 -7.17 25.16 4.71
C ALA A 158 -6.76 26.42 3.97
N THR A 159 -6.36 27.46 4.69
CA THR A 159 -5.92 28.74 4.10
C THR A 159 -4.55 29.14 4.58
N ARG A 160 -3.78 29.78 3.70
CA ARG A 160 -2.48 30.35 4.01
C ARG A 160 -2.14 31.51 3.08
N ILE A 161 -1.34 32.45 3.58
CA ILE A 161 -0.69 33.47 2.74
C ILE A 161 0.61 32.87 2.20
N VAL A 162 0.84 33.02 0.91
CA VAL A 162 2.04 32.58 0.20
C VAL A 162 3.24 33.40 0.66
N PRO A 163 4.36 32.79 1.10
CA PRO A 163 5.55 33.50 1.54
C PRO A 163 6.28 34.23 0.42
#